data_7583e5e18ef94770eb3951c1c69b424a
#
_entry.id   7583e5e18ef94770eb3951c1c69b424a
#
_cell.length_a   1.000
_cell.length_b   1.000
_cell.length_c   1.000
_cell.angle_alpha   90.00
_cell.angle_beta   90.00
_cell.angle_gamma   90.00
#
_symmetry.space_group_name_H-M   'P 1'
#
loop_
_entity.id
_entity.type
_entity.pdbx_description
1 polymer ?
#
loop_
_entity_poly.entity_id
_entity_poly.type
_entity_poly.pdbx_seq_one_letter_code
_entity_poly.pdbx_strand_id
1 'polypeptide(L)'
;MRLSMDEIVNAICIHMAERKQVRPTDVLVELCWDEENGFTAEVTIQGRLQYLVEANMLEAIERYMFSEYNRRVYRDQIHLDVEDEMWADIHD
;
A
#
# COMPACT_ATOMS: atom_id res chain seq x y z
N MET A 1 -1.65 -15.60 4.61
CA MET A 1 -1.15 -15.14 3.31
C MET A 1 -0.25 -13.93 3.52
N ARG A 2 0.81 -13.83 2.74
CA ARG A 2 1.75 -12.69 2.86
C ARG A 2 1.89 -11.98 1.52
N LEU A 3 1.76 -10.67 1.55
CA LEU A 3 2.03 -9.82 0.39
C LEU A 3 3.47 -9.31 0.49
N SER A 4 4.19 -9.38 -0.63
CA SER A 4 5.55 -8.88 -0.72
C SER A 4 5.56 -7.34 -0.78
N MET A 5 6.74 -6.77 -0.64
CA MET A 5 6.93 -5.33 -0.82
C MET A 5 6.41 -4.89 -2.20
N ASP A 6 6.71 -5.65 -3.25
CA ASP A 6 6.27 -5.31 -4.60
C ASP A 6 4.75 -5.30 -4.71
N GLU A 7 4.08 -6.22 -4.03
CA GLU A 7 2.61 -6.25 -4.05
C GLU A 7 2.02 -5.07 -3.28
N ILE A 8 2.65 -4.66 -2.17
CA ILE A 8 2.21 -3.49 -1.42
C ILE A 8 2.34 -2.23 -2.29
N VAL A 9 3.49 -2.08 -2.96
CA VAL A 9 3.71 -0.97 -3.88
C VAL A 9 2.66 -0.97 -4.98
N ASN A 10 2.41 -2.15 -5.56
CA ASN A 10 1.42 -2.28 -6.62
C ASN A 10 0.01 -1.92 -6.13
N ALA A 11 -0.35 -2.35 -4.93
CA ALA A 11 -1.65 -2.03 -4.33
C ALA A 11 -1.82 -0.51 -4.18
N ILE A 12 -0.78 0.17 -3.72
CA ILE A 12 -0.81 1.63 -3.56
C ILE A 12 -0.87 2.32 -4.91
N CYS A 13 -0.10 1.85 -5.90
CA CYS A 13 -0.13 2.42 -7.24
C CYS A 13 -1.53 2.37 -7.84
N ILE A 14 -2.18 1.21 -7.76
CA ILE A 14 -3.53 1.03 -8.29
C ILE A 14 -4.52 1.93 -7.54
N HIS A 15 -4.44 1.96 -6.23
CA HIS A 15 -5.34 2.76 -5.40
C HIS A 15 -5.23 4.24 -5.72
N MET A 16 -4.01 4.74 -5.81
CA MET A 16 -3.77 6.16 -6.09
C MET A 16 -4.13 6.52 -7.53
N ALA A 17 -3.87 5.60 -8.47
CA ALA A 17 -4.22 5.81 -9.87
C ALA A 17 -5.72 5.99 -10.04
N GLU A 18 -6.53 5.17 -9.36
CA GLU A 18 -7.98 5.29 -9.40
C GLU A 18 -8.45 6.62 -8.80
N ARG A 19 -7.87 7.01 -7.67
CA ARG A 19 -8.28 8.24 -6.98
C ARG A 19 -7.91 9.49 -7.77
N LYS A 20 -6.78 9.47 -8.48
CA LYS A 20 -6.27 10.63 -9.22
C LYS A 20 -6.60 10.57 -10.70
N GLN A 21 -7.21 9.48 -11.15
CA GLN A 21 -7.57 9.28 -12.57
C GLN A 21 -6.34 9.35 -13.47
N VAL A 22 -5.29 8.67 -13.06
CA VAL A 22 -4.06 8.52 -13.85
C VAL A 22 -3.79 7.02 -13.99
N ARG A 23 -2.78 6.66 -14.79
CA ARG A 23 -2.41 5.25 -14.95
C ARG A 23 -1.55 4.81 -13.76
N PRO A 24 -1.63 3.54 -13.35
CA PRO A 24 -0.75 3.05 -12.28
C PRO A 24 0.73 3.29 -12.56
N THR A 25 1.15 3.23 -13.83
CA THR A 25 2.54 3.49 -14.22
C THR A 25 2.96 4.94 -14.04
N ASP A 26 2.00 5.86 -13.84
CA ASP A 26 2.30 7.28 -13.57
C ASP A 26 2.52 7.54 -12.08
N VAL A 27 2.39 6.52 -11.24
CA VAL A 27 2.48 6.64 -9.77
C VAL A 27 3.79 6.01 -9.31
N LEU A 28 4.61 6.80 -8.61
CA LEU A 28 5.86 6.32 -8.01
C LEU A 28 5.63 6.19 -6.52
N VAL A 29 5.96 5.03 -5.96
CA VAL A 29 5.74 4.75 -4.55
C VAL A 29 7.04 4.28 -3.90
N GLU A 30 7.36 4.86 -2.74
CA GLU A 30 8.47 4.42 -1.91
C GLU A 30 7.95 4.15 -0.51
N LEU A 31 8.15 2.94 -0.03
CA LEU A 31 7.70 2.54 1.31
C LEU A 31 8.74 2.96 2.34
N CYS A 32 8.28 3.47 3.48
CA CYS A 32 9.14 3.96 4.54
C CYS A 32 8.65 3.45 5.89
N TRP A 33 9.58 3.33 6.82
CA TRP A 33 9.26 3.03 8.22
C TRP A 33 10.24 3.76 9.13
N ASP A 34 9.72 4.36 10.19
CA ASP A 34 10.54 4.89 11.27
C ASP A 34 9.76 4.82 12.59
N GLU A 35 10.46 5.02 13.70
CA GLU A 35 9.84 4.88 15.02
C GLU A 35 8.80 5.96 15.33
N GLU A 36 8.97 7.15 14.76
CA GLU A 36 8.05 8.26 15.04
C GLU A 36 6.75 8.15 14.24
N ASN A 37 6.88 7.82 12.96
CA ASN A 37 5.74 7.87 12.03
C ASN A 37 5.18 6.50 11.70
N GLY A 38 5.91 5.42 12.06
CA GLY A 38 5.50 4.07 11.74
C GLY A 38 5.63 3.78 10.25
N PHE A 39 4.69 3.06 9.70
CA PHE A 39 4.67 2.72 8.28
C PHE A 39 4.06 3.85 7.49
N THR A 40 4.78 4.32 6.47
CA THR A 40 4.32 5.39 5.59
C THR A 40 4.71 5.05 4.16
N ALA A 41 4.17 5.78 3.20
CA ALA A 41 4.55 5.66 1.81
C ALA A 41 4.66 7.06 1.20
N GLU A 42 5.75 7.28 0.48
CA GLU A 42 5.90 8.48 -0.33
C GLU A 42 5.34 8.18 -1.70
N VAL A 43 4.41 9.01 -2.16
CA VAL A 43 3.75 8.82 -3.45
C VAL A 43 3.98 10.07 -4.29
N THR A 44 4.55 9.89 -5.48
CA THR A 44 4.80 10.98 -6.41
C THR A 44 3.97 10.76 -7.66
N ILE A 45 3.15 11.74 -8.01
CA ILE A 45 2.33 11.73 -9.21
C ILE A 45 2.51 13.07 -9.91
N GLN A 46 2.96 13.04 -11.17
CA GLN A 46 3.16 14.25 -11.97
C GLN A 46 4.03 15.29 -11.23
N GLY A 47 5.09 14.83 -10.60
CA GLY A 47 6.03 15.67 -9.90
C GLY A 47 5.56 16.15 -8.52
N ARG A 48 4.38 15.76 -8.08
CA ARG A 48 3.86 16.13 -6.77
C ARG A 48 4.03 15.01 -5.77
N LEU A 49 4.70 15.30 -4.68
CA LEU A 49 4.96 14.35 -3.60
C LEU A 49 3.87 14.47 -2.55
N GLN A 50 3.36 13.33 -2.11
CA GLN A 50 2.46 13.28 -0.96
C GLN A 50 2.80 12.04 -0.12
N TYR A 51 2.36 12.05 1.11
CA TYR A 51 2.62 10.96 2.04
C TYR A 51 1.32 10.26 2.40
N LEU A 52 1.38 8.94 2.44
CA LEU A 52 0.29 8.12 2.96
C LEU A 52 0.71 7.62 4.33
N VAL A 53 -0.21 7.66 5.28
CA VAL A 53 0.01 7.05 6.58
C VAL A 53 -0.52 5.62 6.56
N GLU A 54 -0.25 4.88 7.61
CA GLU A 54 -0.58 3.44 7.66
C GLU A 54 -2.04 3.17 7.32
N ALA A 55 -2.98 3.97 7.85
CA ALA A 55 -4.41 3.77 7.58
C ALA A 55 -4.72 3.81 6.08
N ASN A 56 -4.07 4.70 5.34
CA ASN A 56 -4.25 4.79 3.89
C ASN A 56 -3.65 3.58 3.18
N MET A 57 -2.51 3.11 3.67
CA MET A 57 -1.86 1.92 3.11
C MET A 57 -2.73 0.68 3.31
N LEU A 58 -3.32 0.54 4.49
CA LEU A 58 -4.21 -0.59 4.79
C LEU A 58 -5.45 -0.55 3.90
N GLU A 59 -6.00 0.64 3.65
CA GLU A 59 -7.14 0.78 2.73
C GLU A 59 -6.77 0.33 1.32
N ALA A 60 -5.59 0.71 0.84
CA ALA A 60 -5.11 0.29 -0.47
C ALA A 60 -5.00 -1.24 -0.55
N ILE A 61 -4.49 -1.87 0.52
CA ILE A 61 -4.35 -3.32 0.57
C ILE A 61 -5.72 -4.01 0.63
N GLU A 62 -6.68 -3.46 1.39
CA GLU A 62 -8.04 -3.99 1.43
C GLU A 62 -8.65 -4.03 0.02
N ARG A 63 -8.52 -2.94 -0.72
CA ARG A 63 -9.04 -2.85 -2.09
C ARG A 63 -8.32 -3.79 -3.04
N TYR A 64 -7.01 -3.89 -2.89
CA TYR A 64 -6.18 -4.78 -3.71
C TYR A 64 -6.59 -6.24 -3.51
N MET A 65 -6.78 -6.66 -2.26
CA MET A 65 -7.21 -8.02 -1.96
C MET A 65 -8.56 -8.33 -2.59
N PHE A 66 -9.47 -7.38 -2.57
CA PHE A 66 -10.78 -7.58 -3.18
C PHE A 66 -10.70 -7.66 -4.71
N SER A 67 -9.96 -6.74 -5.34
CA SER A 67 -9.92 -6.68 -6.81
C SER A 67 -9.03 -7.75 -7.43
N GLU A 68 -7.90 -8.09 -6.80
CA GLU A 68 -6.93 -9.01 -7.40
C GLU A 68 -7.09 -10.44 -6.91
N TYR A 69 -7.56 -10.64 -5.69
CA TYR A 69 -7.70 -11.98 -5.10
C TYR A 69 -9.16 -12.36 -4.86
N ASN A 70 -10.09 -11.46 -5.16
CA ASN A 70 -11.52 -11.66 -4.93
C ASN A 70 -11.80 -12.05 -3.48
N ARG A 71 -11.08 -11.43 -2.57
CA ARG A 71 -11.14 -11.76 -1.15
C ARG A 71 -11.32 -10.49 -0.32
N ARG A 72 -12.42 -10.44 0.43
CA ARG A 72 -12.67 -9.30 1.31
C ARG A 72 -11.91 -9.47 2.61
N VAL A 73 -11.02 -8.53 2.90
CA VAL A 73 -10.31 -8.48 4.18
C VAL A 73 -10.53 -7.11 4.80
N TYR A 74 -10.38 -7.06 6.12
CA TYR A 74 -10.54 -5.83 6.88
C TYR A 74 -9.18 -5.44 7.45
N ARG A 75 -9.03 -4.14 7.80
CA ARG A 75 -7.71 -3.65 8.20
C ARG A 75 -7.14 -4.32 9.44
N ASP A 76 -7.98 -4.84 10.33
CA ASP A 76 -7.51 -5.56 11.52
C ASP A 76 -6.99 -6.96 11.17
N GLN A 77 -7.20 -7.43 9.93
CA GLN A 77 -6.65 -8.68 9.43
C GLN A 77 -5.32 -8.47 8.71
N ILE A 78 -4.89 -7.21 8.53
CA ILE A 78 -3.68 -6.87 7.80
C ILE A 78 -2.64 -6.38 8.79
N HIS A 79 -1.48 -7.05 8.81
CA HIS A 79 -0.38 -6.69 9.69
C HIS A 79 0.85 -6.36 8.87
N LEU A 80 1.27 -5.10 8.91
CA LEU A 80 2.50 -4.65 8.24
C LEU A 80 3.69 -4.92 9.14
N ASP A 81 4.78 -5.34 8.54
CA ASP A 81 6.04 -5.55 9.26
C ASP A 81 7.19 -5.25 8.32
N VAL A 82 8.39 -5.14 8.87
CA VAL A 82 9.58 -4.79 8.10
C VAL A 82 10.83 -5.43 8.70
N GLU A 83 11.69 -5.94 7.83
CA GLU A 83 13.05 -6.31 8.15
C GLU A 83 13.93 -5.66 7.08
N ASP A 84 14.43 -6.43 6.10
CA ASP A 84 15.12 -5.86 4.96
C ASP A 84 14.15 -5.18 4.02
N GLU A 85 12.95 -5.77 3.89
CA GLU A 85 11.87 -5.24 3.07
C GLU A 85 10.57 -5.29 3.87
N MET A 86 9.64 -4.41 3.50
CA MET A 86 8.32 -4.39 4.12
C MET A 86 7.45 -5.50 3.54
N TRP A 87 6.63 -6.12 4.37
CA TRP A 87 5.64 -7.09 3.91
C TRP A 87 4.32 -6.89 4.67
N ALA A 88 3.27 -7.55 4.21
CA ALA A 88 1.99 -7.53 4.89
C ALA A 88 1.49 -8.96 5.08
N ASP A 89 1.19 -9.32 6.32
CA ASP A 89 0.56 -10.60 6.62
C ASP A 89 -0.95 -10.40 6.65
N ILE A 90 -1.68 -11.25 5.93
CA ILE A 90 -3.13 -11.22 5.87
C ILE A 90 -3.64 -12.41 6.66
N HIS A 91 -4.40 -12.15 7.70
CA HIS A 91 -4.98 -13.19 8.57
C HIS A 91 -6.41 -13.49 8.17
N ASP A 92 -6.79 -14.73 8.33
CA ASP A 92 -8.17 -15.16 8.05
C ASP A 92 -9.11 -14.84 9.22
#